data_54255d77fcfd0b3d1c54679cf9d284cb
#
_entry.id   54255d77fcfd0b3d1c54679cf9d284cb
#
_cell.length_a   1.000
_cell.length_b   1.000
_cell.length_c   1.000
_cell.angle_alpha   90.00
_cell.angle_beta   90.00
_cell.angle_gamma   90.00
#
_symmetry.space_group_name_H-M   'P 1'
#
loop_
_entity.id
_entity.type
_entity.pdbx_description
1 polymer ?
#
loop_
_entity_poly.entity_id
_entity_poly.type
_entity_poly.pdbx_seq_one_letter_code
_entity_poly.pdbx_strand_id
1 'polypeptide(L)'
;SPLRLALRRIELLKLPIYPNAWPKNPAREVSSVLLNELFYVGITAMRNWTGEIEIGRGRIDFGHASRGKLDHVMEIEIGGSSRLDSDILKLCMIKREIPTVTLSLVAPSRAIKKRCHTGKCAEEVSVRLRELEPVLDNVRDIIVVEFDVPTKGISGYTNHLINGKNRFKNDKQLFTRGATKREIRKFIEKNRKSFFI
;
A
#
# COMPACT_ATOMS: atom_id res chain seq x y z
N SER A 1 2.68 8.58 -17.51
CA SER A 1 2.27 7.17 -17.44
C SER A 1 1.24 6.95 -16.32
N PRO A 2 0.42 5.90 -16.38
CA PRO A 2 -0.54 5.55 -15.33
C PRO A 2 0.13 5.42 -13.95
N LEU A 3 1.29 4.79 -13.91
CA LEU A 3 2.10 4.67 -12.69
C LEU A 3 2.41 6.03 -12.06
N ARG A 4 2.86 7.00 -12.86
CA ARG A 4 3.20 8.34 -12.34
C ARG A 4 1.99 9.04 -11.70
N LEU A 5 0.80 8.86 -12.26
CA LEU A 5 -0.43 9.40 -11.68
C LEU A 5 -0.79 8.70 -10.36
N ALA A 6 -0.66 7.36 -10.31
CA ALA A 6 -0.89 6.60 -9.09
C ALA A 6 0.09 7.03 -7.98
N LEU A 7 1.36 7.19 -8.30
CA LEU A 7 2.39 7.64 -7.36
C LEU A 7 2.11 9.04 -6.82
N ARG A 8 1.75 9.98 -7.68
CA ARG A 8 1.32 11.32 -7.24
C ARG A 8 0.13 11.26 -6.28
N ARG A 9 -0.80 10.33 -6.51
CA ARG A 9 -1.93 10.15 -5.61
C ARG A 9 -1.50 9.61 -4.24
N ILE A 10 -0.52 8.72 -4.23
CA ILE A 10 0.09 8.18 -3.01
C ILE A 10 0.83 9.29 -2.24
N GLU A 11 1.58 10.16 -2.93
CA GLU A 11 2.28 11.31 -2.33
C GLU A 11 1.33 12.29 -1.62
N LEU A 12 0.07 12.36 -2.06
CA LEU A 12 -0.95 13.21 -1.45
C LEU A 12 -1.64 12.58 -0.23
N LEU A 13 -1.28 11.34 0.12
CA LEU A 13 -1.81 10.67 1.30
C LEU A 13 -1.30 11.33 2.58
N LYS A 14 -2.23 11.61 3.49
CA LYS A 14 -1.92 11.99 4.86
C LYS A 14 -1.97 10.73 5.73
N LEU A 15 -0.82 10.33 6.23
CA LEU A 15 -0.71 9.12 7.02
C LEU A 15 -1.11 9.39 8.48
N PRO A 16 -2.19 8.78 8.99
CA PRO A 16 -2.59 8.94 10.37
C PRO A 16 -1.63 8.20 11.29
N ILE A 17 -1.18 8.90 12.33
CA ILE A 17 -0.28 8.37 13.36
C ILE A 17 -1.04 8.27 14.67
N TYR A 18 -0.87 7.15 15.35
CA TYR A 18 -1.48 6.82 16.63
C TYR A 18 -0.40 6.50 17.69
N PRO A 19 0.25 7.50 18.27
CA PRO A 19 1.26 7.28 19.31
C PRO A 19 0.68 6.45 20.45
N ASN A 20 1.48 5.49 20.94
CA ASN A 20 1.10 4.61 22.07
C ASN A 20 -0.18 3.77 21.84
N ALA A 21 -0.67 3.65 20.61
CA ALA A 21 -1.85 2.85 20.32
C ALA A 21 -1.62 1.35 20.47
N TRP A 22 -0.37 0.90 20.43
CA TRP A 22 0.05 -0.50 20.57
C TRP A 22 0.99 -0.67 21.77
N PRO A 23 0.48 -0.87 23.00
CA PRO A 23 1.31 -0.95 24.22
C PRO A 23 2.41 -2.01 24.16
N LYS A 24 2.15 -3.13 23.47
CA LYS A 24 3.15 -4.21 23.27
C LYS A 24 4.20 -3.87 22.21
N ASN A 25 4.02 -2.80 21.49
CA ASN A 25 4.92 -2.36 20.43
C ASN A 25 4.89 -0.82 20.31
N PRO A 26 5.56 -0.11 21.21
CA PRO A 26 5.52 1.36 21.29
C PRO A 26 6.10 2.04 20.03
N ALA A 27 6.96 1.37 19.28
CA ALA A 27 7.49 1.89 18.01
C ALA A 27 6.45 1.87 16.88
N ARG A 28 5.36 1.12 17.03
CA ARG A 28 4.28 1.09 16.06
C ARG A 28 3.35 2.28 16.28
N GLU A 29 3.24 3.12 15.29
CA GLU A 29 2.40 4.32 15.29
C GLU A 29 1.38 4.34 14.16
N VAL A 30 1.52 3.45 13.18
CA VAL A 30 0.69 3.41 11.98
C VAL A 30 -0.04 2.07 11.86
N SER A 31 -1.32 2.12 11.49
CA SER A 31 -2.08 0.93 11.14
C SER A 31 -1.79 0.52 9.70
N SER A 32 -1.14 -0.63 9.51
CA SER A 32 -0.93 -1.20 8.17
C SER A 32 -2.24 -1.51 7.46
N VAL A 33 -3.26 -1.92 8.20
CA VAL A 33 -4.61 -2.20 7.64
C VAL A 33 -5.23 -0.92 7.10
N LEU A 34 -5.21 0.17 7.86
CA LEU A 34 -5.70 1.46 7.39
C LEU A 34 -4.90 1.96 6.20
N LEU A 35 -3.58 1.83 6.23
CA LEU A 35 -2.70 2.26 5.14
C LEU A 35 -3.02 1.52 3.83
N ASN A 36 -3.22 0.20 3.88
CA ASN A 36 -3.64 -0.57 2.72
C ASN A 36 -4.96 -0.07 2.13
N GLU A 37 -5.95 0.21 2.98
CA GLU A 37 -7.24 0.68 2.50
C GLU A 37 -7.20 2.15 2.03
N LEU A 38 -6.28 2.98 2.56
CA LEU A 38 -6.00 4.31 2.03
C LEU A 38 -5.44 4.24 0.60
N PHE A 39 -4.49 3.34 0.34
CA PHE A 39 -4.00 3.08 -1.02
C PHE A 39 -5.15 2.64 -1.92
N TYR A 40 -5.96 1.69 -1.44
CA TYR A 40 -7.10 1.18 -2.22
C TYR A 40 -8.03 2.32 -2.65
N VAL A 41 -8.53 3.11 -1.70
CA VAL A 41 -9.45 4.23 -1.98
C VAL A 41 -8.77 5.31 -2.85
N GLY A 42 -7.50 5.60 -2.61
CA GLY A 42 -6.76 6.61 -3.37
C GLY A 42 -6.56 6.20 -4.83
N ILE A 43 -6.14 4.98 -5.08
CA ILE A 43 -5.81 4.48 -6.41
C ILE A 43 -7.08 4.17 -7.21
N THR A 44 -8.07 3.49 -6.63
CA THR A 44 -9.31 3.13 -7.33
C THR A 44 -10.22 4.33 -7.63
N ALA A 45 -9.98 5.48 -7.02
CA ALA A 45 -10.62 6.73 -7.41
C ALA A 45 -10.12 7.30 -8.74
N MET A 46 -9.02 6.78 -9.28
CA MET A 46 -8.49 7.21 -10.57
C MET A 46 -9.09 6.39 -11.71
N ARG A 47 -9.28 7.07 -12.84
CA ARG A 47 -9.84 6.44 -14.04
C ARG A 47 -9.02 5.24 -14.47
N ASN A 48 -9.70 4.15 -14.82
CA ASN A 48 -9.13 2.90 -15.35
C ASN A 48 -8.27 2.10 -14.33
N TRP A 49 -8.20 2.50 -13.07
CA TRP A 49 -7.61 1.70 -12.03
C TRP A 49 -8.66 0.86 -11.31
N THR A 50 -8.38 -0.41 -11.15
CA THR A 50 -9.23 -1.36 -10.40
C THR A 50 -8.40 -2.00 -9.31
N GLY A 51 -8.97 -2.15 -8.13
CA GLY A 51 -8.32 -2.85 -7.02
C GLY A 51 -8.75 -4.30 -6.93
N GLU A 52 -7.88 -5.12 -6.35
CA GLU A 52 -8.12 -6.54 -6.06
C GLU A 52 -8.54 -7.33 -7.30
N ILE A 53 -7.78 -7.16 -8.41
CA ILE A 53 -8.05 -7.84 -9.68
C ILE A 53 -7.59 -9.29 -9.64
N GLU A 54 -8.35 -10.19 -10.27
CA GLU A 54 -7.98 -11.58 -10.47
C GLU A 54 -7.30 -11.75 -11.82
N ILE A 55 -6.11 -12.35 -11.84
CA ILE A 55 -5.35 -12.67 -13.05
C ILE A 55 -4.86 -14.10 -12.93
N GLY A 56 -5.28 -14.97 -13.81
CA GLY A 56 -4.98 -16.39 -13.73
C GLY A 56 -5.46 -16.98 -12.40
N ARG A 57 -4.52 -17.55 -11.63
CA ARG A 57 -4.79 -18.12 -10.29
C ARG A 57 -4.44 -17.18 -9.14
N GLY A 58 -4.04 -15.96 -9.44
CA GLY A 58 -3.59 -14.98 -8.45
C GLY A 58 -4.50 -13.76 -8.35
N ARG A 59 -4.44 -13.08 -7.22
CA ARG A 59 -5.07 -11.77 -7.01
C ARG A 59 -3.98 -10.74 -6.82
N ILE A 60 -4.06 -9.65 -7.57
CA ILE A 60 -3.16 -8.49 -7.53
C ILE A 60 -3.87 -7.32 -6.88
N ASP A 61 -3.14 -6.51 -6.13
CA ASP A 61 -3.72 -5.39 -5.42
C ASP A 61 -4.34 -4.37 -6.37
N PHE A 62 -3.67 -4.03 -7.48
CA PHE A 62 -4.17 -3.04 -8.44
C PHE A 62 -3.79 -3.38 -9.88
N GLY A 63 -4.71 -3.07 -10.80
CA GLY A 63 -4.45 -3.08 -12.24
C GLY A 63 -5.01 -1.83 -12.90
N HIS A 64 -4.30 -1.36 -13.92
CA HIS A 64 -4.75 -0.32 -14.82
C HIS A 64 -4.99 -0.91 -16.20
N ALA A 65 -6.12 -0.54 -16.80
CA ALA A 65 -6.45 -0.98 -18.16
C ALA A 65 -6.62 0.23 -19.09
N SER A 66 -5.95 0.19 -20.25
CA SER A 66 -6.12 1.17 -21.31
C SER A 66 -6.74 0.50 -22.52
N ARG A 67 -7.81 1.09 -23.06
CA ARG A 67 -8.55 0.53 -24.20
C ARG A 67 -8.95 -0.94 -23.99
N GLY A 68 -9.35 -1.31 -22.77
CA GLY A 68 -9.76 -2.67 -22.41
C GLY A 68 -8.62 -3.68 -22.26
N LYS A 69 -7.36 -3.25 -22.36
CA LYS A 69 -6.19 -4.11 -22.16
C LYS A 69 -5.46 -3.71 -20.89
N LEU A 70 -5.08 -4.69 -20.08
CA LEU A 70 -4.24 -4.48 -18.90
C LEU A 70 -2.85 -4.02 -19.35
N ASP A 71 -2.43 -2.84 -18.91
CA ASP A 71 -1.15 -2.24 -19.27
C ASP A 71 -0.24 -1.97 -18.06
N HIS A 72 -0.80 -2.04 -16.85
CA HIS A 72 -0.02 -1.90 -15.62
C HIS A 72 -0.62 -2.74 -14.50
N VAL A 73 0.23 -3.39 -13.70
CA VAL A 73 -0.14 -4.05 -12.44
C VAL A 73 0.76 -3.57 -11.32
N MET A 74 0.20 -3.51 -10.11
CA MET A 74 0.88 -3.00 -8.93
C MET A 74 0.52 -3.83 -7.70
N GLU A 75 1.52 -4.23 -6.95
CA GLU A 75 1.41 -4.79 -5.59
C GLU A 75 1.90 -3.78 -4.57
N ILE A 76 1.30 -3.78 -3.38
CA ILE A 76 1.68 -2.92 -2.27
C ILE A 76 2.22 -3.77 -1.12
N GLU A 77 3.52 -3.68 -0.89
CA GLU A 77 4.20 -4.44 0.17
C GLU A 77 4.13 -3.67 1.50
N ILE A 78 2.99 -3.79 2.19
CA ILE A 78 2.79 -3.24 3.55
C ILE A 78 2.48 -4.35 4.55
N GLY A 79 2.33 -5.57 4.07
CA GLY A 79 1.95 -6.75 4.84
C GLY A 79 3.11 -7.44 5.55
N GLY A 80 2.86 -8.67 6.00
CA GLY A 80 3.90 -9.50 6.61
C GLY A 80 4.93 -9.98 5.58
N SER A 81 6.19 -10.02 5.98
CA SER A 81 7.35 -10.38 5.14
C SER A 81 7.27 -11.75 4.43
N SER A 82 6.36 -12.63 4.86
CA SER A 82 6.17 -13.96 4.30
C SER A 82 5.49 -13.98 2.92
N ARG A 83 4.99 -12.85 2.43
CA ARG A 83 4.25 -12.77 1.15
C ARG A 83 5.08 -12.22 0.00
N LEU A 84 6.19 -11.55 0.27
CA LEU A 84 6.98 -10.87 -0.76
C LEU A 84 7.37 -11.80 -1.92
N ASP A 85 7.89 -12.99 -1.64
CA ASP A 85 8.29 -13.94 -2.70
C ASP A 85 7.08 -14.40 -3.54
N SER A 86 5.93 -14.60 -2.90
CA SER A 86 4.69 -14.92 -3.61
C SER A 86 4.22 -13.77 -4.50
N ASP A 87 4.36 -12.53 -4.06
CA ASP A 87 3.95 -11.35 -4.83
C ASP A 87 4.91 -11.12 -6.01
N ILE A 88 6.23 -11.31 -5.80
CA ILE A 88 7.21 -11.28 -6.89
C ILE A 88 6.89 -12.36 -7.93
N LEU A 89 6.65 -13.60 -7.50
CA LEU A 89 6.33 -14.69 -8.41
C LEU A 89 5.06 -14.40 -9.22
N LYS A 90 4.01 -13.89 -8.59
CA LYS A 90 2.78 -13.49 -9.29
C LYS A 90 3.06 -12.46 -10.39
N LEU A 91 3.82 -11.41 -10.07
CA LEU A 91 4.18 -10.38 -11.03
C LEU A 91 4.95 -10.96 -12.22
N CYS A 92 5.93 -11.84 -11.97
CA CYS A 92 6.69 -12.50 -13.02
C CYS A 92 5.81 -13.39 -13.91
N MET A 93 4.87 -14.14 -13.32
CA MET A 93 3.90 -14.96 -14.08
C MET A 93 3.01 -14.10 -14.96
N ILE A 94 2.50 -12.97 -14.45
CA ILE A 94 1.70 -12.01 -15.23
C ILE A 94 2.51 -11.46 -16.39
N LYS A 95 3.78 -11.10 -16.18
CA LYS A 95 4.65 -10.61 -17.25
C LYS A 95 4.85 -11.64 -18.36
N ARG A 96 4.95 -12.91 -17.99
CA ARG A 96 5.05 -14.01 -18.98
C ARG A 96 3.77 -14.15 -19.79
N GLU A 97 2.60 -14.00 -19.18
CA GLU A 97 1.29 -14.07 -19.86
C GLU A 97 0.99 -12.81 -20.68
N ILE A 98 1.39 -11.64 -20.18
CA ILE A 98 1.15 -10.32 -20.80
C ILE A 98 2.49 -9.57 -20.91
N PRO A 99 3.30 -9.87 -21.93
CA PRO A 99 4.67 -9.31 -22.06
C PRO A 99 4.73 -7.77 -22.10
N THR A 100 3.66 -7.11 -22.54
CA THR A 100 3.59 -5.65 -22.62
C THR A 100 3.22 -4.95 -21.32
N VAL A 101 2.82 -5.71 -20.29
CA VAL A 101 2.40 -5.12 -18.99
C VAL A 101 3.61 -4.53 -18.24
N THR A 102 3.39 -3.38 -17.64
CA THR A 102 4.35 -2.78 -16.70
C THR A 102 4.07 -3.34 -15.30
N LEU A 103 5.13 -3.78 -14.62
CA LEU A 103 5.06 -4.33 -13.26
C LEU A 103 5.59 -3.31 -12.26
N SER A 104 4.90 -3.13 -11.14
CA SER A 104 5.43 -2.34 -10.03
C SER A 104 5.14 -2.98 -8.67
N LEU A 105 6.08 -2.80 -7.76
CA LEU A 105 5.99 -3.19 -6.37
C LEU A 105 6.27 -1.96 -5.53
N VAL A 106 5.25 -1.48 -4.83
CA VAL A 106 5.33 -0.28 -3.98
C VAL A 106 5.61 -0.72 -2.56
N ALA A 107 6.71 -0.24 -2.00
CA ALA A 107 7.15 -0.61 -0.67
C ALA A 107 7.49 0.63 0.17
N PRO A 108 7.33 0.58 1.50
CA PRO A 108 7.62 1.71 2.36
C PRO A 108 9.11 2.02 2.42
N SER A 109 9.44 3.27 2.70
CA SER A 109 10.78 3.65 3.16
C SER A 109 11.11 2.92 4.48
N ARG A 110 12.40 2.86 4.81
CA ARG A 110 12.86 2.32 6.10
C ARG A 110 12.21 3.04 7.29
N ALA A 111 11.98 4.35 7.17
CA ALA A 111 11.35 5.15 8.21
C ALA A 111 9.87 4.77 8.41
N ILE A 112 9.12 4.63 7.34
CA ILE A 112 7.71 4.22 7.39
C ILE A 112 7.58 2.76 7.86
N LYS A 113 8.41 1.85 7.36
CA LYS A 113 8.45 0.45 7.82
C LYS A 113 8.59 0.37 9.35
N LYS A 114 9.53 1.13 9.93
CA LYS A 114 9.76 1.16 11.38
C LYS A 114 8.51 1.60 12.16
N ARG A 115 7.76 2.56 11.64
CA ARG A 115 6.52 3.06 12.27
C ARG A 115 5.31 2.14 12.05
N CYS A 116 5.22 1.49 10.90
CA CYS A 116 4.19 0.50 10.62
C CYS A 116 4.45 -0.83 11.31
N HIS A 117 5.71 -1.13 11.61
CA HIS A 117 6.17 -2.42 12.11
C HIS A 117 5.70 -3.58 11.21
N THR A 118 5.93 -3.42 9.92
CA THR A 118 5.43 -4.35 8.88
C THR A 118 6.53 -4.71 7.90
N GLY A 119 6.32 -5.76 7.17
CA GLY A 119 6.87 -6.13 5.87
C GLY A 119 8.34 -5.82 5.59
N LYS A 120 8.61 -5.60 4.34
CA LYS A 120 9.93 -5.21 3.81
C LYS A 120 9.89 -3.76 3.34
N CYS A 121 10.97 -3.00 3.56
CA CYS A 121 11.14 -1.69 2.93
C CYS A 121 11.66 -1.85 1.49
N ALA A 122 11.59 -0.79 0.71
CA ALA A 122 11.97 -0.79 -0.70
C ALA A 122 13.42 -1.28 -0.94
N GLU A 123 14.34 -0.94 -0.04
CA GLU A 123 15.72 -1.43 -0.10
C GLU A 123 15.80 -2.95 0.05
N GLU A 124 15.07 -3.52 1.04
CA GLU A 124 15.05 -4.98 1.27
C GLU A 124 14.34 -5.72 0.11
N VAL A 125 13.30 -5.12 -0.47
CA VAL A 125 12.65 -5.61 -1.69
C VAL A 125 13.64 -5.64 -2.85
N SER A 126 14.39 -4.57 -3.06
CA SER A 126 15.39 -4.47 -4.13
C SER A 126 16.52 -5.48 -3.94
N VAL A 127 16.93 -5.77 -2.71
CA VAL A 127 17.90 -6.84 -2.42
C VAL A 127 17.29 -8.20 -2.80
N ARG A 128 16.05 -8.46 -2.40
CA ARG A 128 15.39 -9.74 -2.69
C ARG A 128 15.19 -9.98 -4.19
N LEU A 129 14.85 -8.95 -4.95
CA LEU A 129 14.76 -9.08 -6.42
C LEU A 129 16.10 -9.48 -7.04
N ARG A 130 17.20 -8.88 -6.60
CA ARG A 130 18.55 -9.26 -7.07
C ARG A 130 18.92 -10.70 -6.74
N GLU A 131 18.53 -11.20 -5.57
CA GLU A 131 18.75 -12.61 -5.18
C GLU A 131 17.96 -13.58 -6.06
N LEU A 132 16.76 -13.19 -6.51
CA LEU A 132 15.88 -14.02 -7.32
C LEU A 132 16.19 -13.94 -8.83
N GLU A 133 16.89 -12.90 -9.27
CA GLU A 133 17.21 -12.66 -10.67
C GLU A 133 17.89 -13.85 -11.39
N PRO A 134 18.81 -14.60 -10.77
CA PRO A 134 19.44 -15.75 -11.43
C PRO A 134 18.51 -16.95 -11.65
N VAL A 135 17.37 -17.00 -10.93
CA VAL A 135 16.50 -18.19 -10.89
C VAL A 135 15.07 -17.92 -11.33
N LEU A 136 14.70 -16.67 -11.52
CA LEU A 136 13.32 -16.27 -11.86
C LEU A 136 13.30 -15.25 -13.00
N ASP A 137 12.71 -15.64 -14.12
CA ASP A 137 12.54 -14.76 -15.28
C ASP A 137 11.64 -13.56 -14.98
N ASN A 138 11.88 -12.46 -15.69
CA ASN A 138 11.13 -11.19 -15.61
C ASN A 138 11.23 -10.42 -14.27
N VAL A 139 12.06 -10.87 -13.33
CA VAL A 139 12.28 -10.15 -12.06
C VAL A 139 12.84 -8.75 -12.32
N ARG A 140 13.71 -8.60 -13.33
CA ARG A 140 14.28 -7.30 -13.73
C ARG A 140 13.27 -6.30 -14.25
N ASP A 141 12.09 -6.77 -14.70
CA ASP A 141 11.02 -5.93 -15.20
C ASP A 141 10.18 -5.30 -14.08
N ILE A 142 10.39 -5.71 -12.84
CA ILE A 142 9.65 -5.18 -11.68
C ILE A 142 10.25 -3.84 -11.25
N ILE A 143 9.46 -2.79 -11.38
CA ILE A 143 9.80 -1.46 -10.90
C ILE A 143 9.52 -1.38 -9.40
N VAL A 144 10.55 -1.23 -8.59
CA VAL A 144 10.38 -0.97 -7.16
C VAL A 144 10.14 0.52 -6.96
N VAL A 145 9.08 0.85 -6.25
CA VAL A 145 8.72 2.21 -5.90
C VAL A 145 8.75 2.35 -4.38
N GLU A 146 9.63 3.20 -3.90
CA GLU A 146 9.64 3.59 -2.50
C GLU A 146 8.60 4.69 -2.25
N PHE A 147 7.77 4.52 -1.22
CA PHE A 147 6.99 5.63 -0.70
C PHE A 147 7.50 6.05 0.68
N ASP A 148 7.54 7.35 0.86
CA ASP A 148 7.83 7.98 2.14
C ASP A 148 6.77 9.03 2.45
N VAL A 149 6.62 9.37 3.71
CA VAL A 149 5.68 10.40 4.15
C VAL A 149 6.45 11.45 4.93
N PRO A 150 6.37 12.73 4.51
CA PRO A 150 7.03 13.82 5.22
C PRO A 150 6.61 13.84 6.69
N THR A 151 7.58 13.80 7.59
CA THR A 151 7.35 13.81 9.05
C THR A 151 6.50 15.00 9.53
N LYS A 152 6.56 16.14 8.85
CA LYS A 152 5.77 17.35 9.16
C LYS A 152 4.27 17.20 8.89
N GLY A 153 3.86 16.33 7.94
CA GLY A 153 2.44 16.04 7.67
C GLY A 153 1.81 15.12 8.72
N ILE A 154 2.63 14.42 9.45
CA ILE A 154 2.23 13.34 10.36
C ILE A 154 1.74 13.89 11.72
N SER A 155 2.46 14.82 12.34
CA SER A 155 2.15 15.32 13.69
C SER A 155 0.90 16.20 13.77
N GLY A 156 0.66 17.05 12.79
CA GLY A 156 -0.53 17.90 12.73
C GLY A 156 -1.83 17.11 12.48
N TYR A 157 -1.70 15.96 11.84
CA TYR A 157 -2.81 15.10 11.50
C TYR A 157 -3.29 14.23 12.67
N THR A 158 -2.37 13.79 13.51
CA THR A 158 -2.65 13.03 14.74
C THR A 158 -3.60 13.80 15.66
N ASN A 159 -3.38 15.11 15.81
CA ASN A 159 -4.22 15.97 16.62
C ASN A 159 -5.65 16.08 16.10
N HIS A 160 -5.86 16.04 14.78
CA HIS A 160 -7.20 16.14 14.20
C HIS A 160 -8.05 14.87 14.40
N LEU A 161 -7.43 13.69 14.38
CA LEU A 161 -8.13 12.42 14.61
C LEU A 161 -8.28 12.09 16.10
N ILE A 162 -7.39 12.60 16.94
CA ILE A 162 -7.33 12.31 18.39
C ILE A 162 -8.09 13.31 19.23
N ASN A 163 -8.40 14.50 18.73
CA ASN A 163 -9.05 15.59 19.50
C ASN A 163 -10.49 15.29 19.99
N GLY A 164 -11.03 14.13 19.69
CA GLY A 164 -12.23 13.62 20.36
C GLY A 164 -11.87 12.30 21.07
N LYS A 165 -11.83 12.28 22.39
CA LYS A 165 -11.53 11.06 23.18
C LYS A 165 -12.32 9.84 22.74
N ASN A 166 -13.59 10.02 22.34
CA ASN A 166 -14.47 8.97 21.85
C ASN A 166 -14.14 8.54 20.42
N ARG A 167 -13.68 9.46 19.58
CA ARG A 167 -13.36 9.21 18.18
C ARG A 167 -12.09 8.37 18.02
N PHE A 168 -11.06 8.67 18.80
CA PHE A 168 -9.83 7.88 18.84
C PHE A 168 -10.09 6.44 19.32
N LYS A 169 -10.93 6.26 20.33
CA LYS A 169 -11.30 4.95 20.85
C LYS A 169 -12.04 4.10 19.80
N ASN A 170 -12.95 4.73 19.05
CA ASN A 170 -13.71 4.08 17.98
C ASN A 170 -12.82 3.79 16.76
N ASP A 171 -11.97 4.73 16.35
CA ASP A 171 -11.04 4.55 15.25
C ASP A 171 -10.01 3.46 15.56
N LYS A 172 -9.51 3.41 16.80
CA LYS A 172 -8.63 2.33 17.25
C LYS A 172 -9.33 0.97 17.22
N GLN A 173 -10.60 0.89 17.60
CA GLN A 173 -11.38 -0.35 17.53
C GLN A 173 -11.61 -0.75 16.08
N LEU A 174 -11.92 0.20 15.21
CA LEU A 174 -12.13 -0.02 13.78
C LEU A 174 -10.88 -0.64 13.11
N PHE A 175 -9.68 -0.15 13.45
CA PHE A 175 -8.45 -0.56 12.77
C PHE A 175 -7.66 -1.66 13.49
N THR A 176 -7.97 -2.01 14.72
CA THR A 176 -7.22 -3.01 15.50
C THR A 176 -8.03 -4.23 15.91
N ARG A 177 -9.35 -4.23 15.76
CA ARG A 177 -10.25 -5.28 16.26
C ARG A 177 -11.20 -5.86 15.23
N GLY A 178 -10.71 -6.12 14.02
CA GLY A 178 -11.45 -6.93 13.07
C GLY A 178 -12.52 -6.19 12.27
N ALA A 179 -12.40 -4.88 12.10
CA ALA A 179 -13.21 -4.18 11.11
C ALA A 179 -12.95 -4.78 9.72
N THR A 180 -14.02 -4.96 8.97
CA THR A 180 -13.93 -5.42 7.59
C THR A 180 -13.31 -4.35 6.69
N LYS A 181 -12.67 -4.76 5.60
CA LYS A 181 -12.17 -3.82 4.58
C LYS A 181 -13.25 -2.84 4.12
N ARG A 182 -14.49 -3.31 3.97
CA ARG A 182 -15.64 -2.49 3.56
C ARG A 182 -15.96 -1.37 4.55
N GLU A 183 -15.90 -1.66 5.86
CA GLU A 183 -16.13 -0.65 6.90
C GLU A 183 -15.02 0.39 6.92
N ILE A 184 -13.77 -0.04 6.79
CA ILE A 184 -12.61 0.86 6.72
C ILE A 184 -12.70 1.75 5.49
N ARG A 185 -13.01 1.21 4.31
CA ARG A 185 -13.21 1.99 3.06
C ARG A 185 -14.31 3.02 3.21
N LYS A 186 -15.46 2.66 3.77
CA LYS A 186 -16.55 3.61 4.05
C LYS A 186 -16.12 4.73 5.00
N PHE A 187 -15.34 4.39 6.03
CA PHE A 187 -14.80 5.40 6.95
C PHE A 187 -13.85 6.36 6.23
N ILE A 188 -12.94 5.87 5.39
CA ILE A 188 -12.01 6.68 4.59
C ILE A 188 -12.79 7.60 3.65
N GLU A 189 -13.79 7.09 2.93
CA GLU A 189 -14.61 7.88 2.01
C GLU A 189 -15.38 9.00 2.74
N LYS A 190 -15.97 8.70 3.88
CA LYS A 190 -16.64 9.70 4.71
C LYS A 190 -15.71 10.82 5.19
N ASN A 191 -14.44 10.51 5.41
CA ASN A 191 -13.42 11.42 5.92
C ASN A 191 -12.36 11.78 4.86
N ARG A 192 -12.68 11.68 3.57
CA ARG A 192 -11.73 11.78 2.46
C ARG A 192 -10.83 13.02 2.51
N LYS A 193 -11.41 14.20 2.82
CA LYS A 193 -10.65 15.46 2.95
C LYS A 193 -9.59 15.41 4.06
N SER A 194 -9.74 14.49 5.00
CA SER A 194 -8.80 14.30 6.09
C SER A 194 -7.62 13.40 5.70
N PHE A 195 -7.78 12.55 4.71
CA PHE A 195 -6.76 11.57 4.30
C PHE A 195 -6.05 11.94 2.99
N PHE A 196 -6.63 12.81 2.19
CA PHE A 196 -6.07 13.23 0.91
C PHE A 196 -6.01 14.76 0.85
N ILE A 197 -4.91 15.29 0.29
CA ILE A 197 -4.73 16.72 0.00
C ILE A 197 -5.52 17.10 -1.24
#